data_e189cd772ca513f2d0fbac9ba4813433
#
_entry.id   e189cd772ca513f2d0fbac9ba4813433
#
_cell.length_a   1.000
_cell.length_b   1.000
_cell.length_c   1.000
_cell.angle_alpha   90.00
_cell.angle_beta   90.00
_cell.angle_gamma   90.00
#
_symmetry.space_group_name_H-M   'P 1'
#
loop_
_entity.id
_entity.type
_entity.pdbx_description
1 polymer ?
#
loop_
_entity_poly.entity_id
_entity_poly.type
_entity_poly.pdbx_seq_one_letter_code
_entity_poly.pdbx_strand_id
1 'polypeptide(L)' 'MGKEIRTVKMIFNKDGHGSLSTRISIPKSWADKLGFSVENREAEILFDEEKECIVIKKIKQD' A
#
# COMPACT_ATOMS: atom_id res chain seq x y z
N MET A 1 8.92 -7.30 18.05
CA MET A 1 8.60 -7.40 16.74
C MET A 1 7.17 -7.63 16.58
N GLY A 2 6.46 -6.62 16.37
CA GLY A 2 5.05 -6.73 16.31
C GLY A 2 4.54 -6.96 14.91
N LYS A 3 3.63 -7.86 14.78
CA LYS A 3 2.80 -7.95 13.59
C LYS A 3 1.47 -7.35 13.96
N GLU A 4 0.98 -6.46 13.13
CA GLU A 4 -0.32 -5.86 13.33
C GLU A 4 -1.23 -6.26 12.20
N ILE A 5 -2.48 -6.55 12.52
CA ILE A 5 -3.48 -6.89 11.52
C ILE A 5 -4.64 -5.94 11.69
N ARG A 6 -5.06 -5.33 10.60
CA ARG A 6 -6.25 -4.48 10.59
C ARG A 6 -7.13 -4.88 9.45
N THR A 7 -8.43 -4.84 9.68
CA THR A 7 -9.40 -5.04 8.63
C THR A 7 -9.74 -3.70 8.01
N VAL A 8 -9.54 -3.58 6.72
CA VAL A 8 -9.85 -2.35 5.99
C VAL A 8 -10.67 -2.73 4.77
N LYS A 9 -11.35 -1.74 4.21
CA LYS A 9 -12.13 -1.95 3.01
C LYS A 9 -11.40 -1.35 1.83
N MET A 10 -11.35 -2.10 0.75
CA MET A 10 -10.81 -1.59 -0.49
C MET A 10 -11.84 -0.65 -1.12
N ILE A 11 -11.37 0.50 -1.56
CA ILE A 11 -12.22 1.52 -2.17
C ILE A 11 -12.15 1.39 -3.68
N PHE A 12 -13.30 1.32 -4.31
CA PHE A 12 -13.40 1.25 -5.76
C PHE A 12 -13.97 2.57 -6.27
N ASN A 13 -13.26 3.20 -7.19
CA ASN A 13 -13.73 4.43 -7.80
C ASN A 13 -13.80 4.26 -9.31
N LYS A 14 -14.89 4.75 -9.89
CA LYS A 14 -15.07 4.73 -11.31
C LYS A 14 -14.57 6.06 -11.89
N ASP A 15 -13.69 5.98 -12.87
CA ASP A 15 -13.20 7.20 -13.51
C ASP A 15 -14.13 7.62 -14.63
N GLY A 16 -13.78 8.72 -15.30
CA GLY A 16 -14.61 9.27 -16.35
C GLY A 16 -14.68 8.43 -17.60
N HIS A 17 -13.86 7.41 -17.72
CA HIS A 17 -13.83 6.52 -18.88
C HIS A 17 -14.47 5.17 -18.61
N GLY A 18 -15.08 5.00 -17.46
CA GLY A 18 -15.73 3.75 -17.10
C GLY A 18 -14.82 2.72 -16.47
N SER A 19 -13.55 3.01 -16.32
CA SER A 19 -12.63 2.11 -15.64
C SER A 19 -12.76 2.23 -14.15
N LEU A 20 -12.53 1.12 -13.45
CA LEU A 20 -12.50 1.12 -11.99
C LEU A 20 -11.06 1.19 -11.51
N SER A 21 -10.81 2.07 -10.58
CA SER A 21 -9.55 2.09 -9.87
C SER A 21 -9.79 1.66 -8.43
N THR A 22 -8.78 1.09 -7.83
CA THR A 22 -8.88 0.60 -6.46
C THR A 22 -7.83 1.28 -5.61
N ARG A 23 -8.15 1.47 -4.34
CA ARG A 23 -7.18 1.97 -3.39
C ARG A 23 -7.52 1.50 -2.01
N ILE A 24 -6.53 1.53 -1.15
CA ILE A 24 -6.66 1.09 0.22
C ILE A 24 -5.88 2.06 1.09
N SER A 25 -6.42 2.33 2.27
CA SER A 25 -5.76 3.22 3.21
C SER A 25 -4.79 2.44 4.08
N ILE A 26 -3.58 2.95 4.18
CA ILE A 26 -2.56 2.38 5.04
C ILE A 26 -2.46 3.28 6.28
N PRO A 27 -2.48 2.71 7.49
CA PRO A 27 -2.33 3.54 8.69
C PRO A 27 -1.05 4.36 8.63
N LYS A 28 -1.16 5.62 9.01
CA LYS A 28 -0.01 6.51 8.94
C LYS A 28 1.16 6.01 9.79
N SER A 29 0.85 5.40 10.94
CA SER A 29 1.89 4.86 11.79
C SER A 29 2.71 3.77 11.11
N TRP A 30 2.06 2.97 10.26
CA TRP A 30 2.77 1.94 9.51
C TRP A 30 3.67 2.57 8.46
N ALA A 31 3.17 3.59 7.77
CA ALA A 31 3.98 4.30 6.78
C ALA A 31 5.18 4.96 7.44
N ASP A 32 4.98 5.56 8.60
CA ASP A 32 6.07 6.19 9.34
C ASP A 32 7.13 5.17 9.75
N LYS A 33 6.71 4.00 10.21
CA LYS A 33 7.65 2.95 10.62
C LYS A 33 8.45 2.42 9.45
N LEU A 34 7.88 2.44 8.25
CA LEU A 34 8.59 2.02 7.05
C LEU A 34 9.51 3.11 6.51
N GLY A 35 9.39 4.33 7.04
CA GLY A 35 10.23 5.43 6.62
C GLY A 35 9.68 6.27 5.49
N PHE A 36 8.40 6.15 5.19
CA PHE A 36 7.77 6.97 4.18
C PHE A 36 7.51 8.36 4.70
N SER A 37 7.62 9.35 3.84
CA SER A 37 7.29 10.73 4.15
C SER A 37 6.82 11.41 2.88
N VAL A 38 6.38 12.64 3.01
CA VAL A 38 5.97 13.42 1.84
C VAL A 38 7.11 13.55 0.83
N GLU A 39 8.34 13.59 1.31
CA GLU A 39 9.51 13.71 0.46
C GLU A 39 10.00 12.38 -0.08
N ASN A 40 9.69 11.28 0.61
CA ASN A 40 10.12 9.93 0.22
C ASN A 40 8.90 9.04 0.11
N ARG A 41 8.19 9.15 -0.99
CA ARG A 41 6.90 8.48 -1.18
C ARG A 41 6.95 7.26 -2.08
N GLU A 42 8.07 7.00 -2.69
CA GLU A 42 8.15 5.90 -3.63
C GLU A 42 8.16 4.56 -2.94
N ALA A 43 7.38 3.65 -3.44
CA ALA A 43 7.26 2.33 -2.87
C ALA A 43 7.28 1.28 -3.98
N GLU A 44 7.77 0.11 -3.63
CA GLU A 44 7.73 -1.04 -4.49
C GLU A 44 6.57 -1.92 -4.04
N ILE A 45 5.76 -2.35 -4.97
CA ILE A 45 4.62 -3.20 -4.66
C ILE A 45 4.78 -4.52 -5.39
N LEU A 46 4.61 -5.60 -4.65
CA LEU A 46 4.73 -6.95 -5.17
C LEU A 46 3.42 -7.69 -5.01
N PHE A 47 2.97 -8.33 -6.07
CA PHE A 47 1.78 -9.18 -6.00
C PHE A 47 2.21 -10.64 -6.05
N ASP A 48 1.79 -11.41 -5.08
CA ASP A 48 2.07 -12.83 -5.00
C ASP A 48 0.76 -13.58 -5.18
N GLU A 49 0.55 -14.14 -6.37
CA GLU A 49 -0.68 -14.83 -6.68
C GLU A 49 -0.87 -16.11 -5.87
N GLU A 50 0.22 -16.83 -5.63
CA GLU A 50 0.14 -18.09 -4.90
C GLU A 50 -0.28 -17.90 -3.46
N LYS A 51 0.26 -16.87 -2.83
CA LYS A 51 -0.07 -16.56 -1.45
C LYS A 51 -1.25 -15.60 -1.33
N GLU A 52 -1.73 -15.11 -2.45
CA GLU A 52 -2.84 -14.17 -2.50
C GLU A 52 -2.59 -12.95 -1.61
N CYS A 53 -1.41 -12.36 -1.74
CA CYS A 53 -1.06 -11.21 -0.93
C CYS A 53 -0.31 -10.17 -1.73
N ILE A 54 -0.27 -8.98 -1.16
CA ILE A 54 0.46 -7.85 -1.72
C ILE A 54 1.46 -7.39 -0.68
N VAL A 55 2.70 -7.20 -1.10
CA VAL A 55 3.78 -6.72 -0.23
C VAL A 55 4.19 -5.33 -0.70
N ILE A 56 4.28 -4.41 0.22
CA ILE A 56 4.69 -3.04 -0.05
C ILE A 56 5.97 -2.76 0.71
N LYS A 57 6.96 -2.26 0.01
CA LYS A 57 8.27 -1.94 0.59
C LYS A 57 8.69 -0.55 0.18
N LYS A 58 9.41 0.12 1.05
CA LYS A 58 10.02 1.38 0.68
C LYS A 58 11.22 1.11 -0.21
N ILE A 59 11.35 1.88 -1.28
CA ILE A 59 12.50 1.78 -2.17
C ILE A 59 13.68 2.43 -1.47
N LYS A 60 14.75 1.67 -1.33
CA LYS A 60 15.97 2.22 -0.78
C LYS A 60 16.70 3.00 -1.85
N GLN A 61 17.01 4.22 -1.54
CA GLN A 61 17.84 5.05 -2.41
C GLN A 61 19.21 5.13 -1.78
N ASP A 62 20.18 4.79 -2.55
CA ASP A 62 21.56 4.94 -2.11
C ASP A 62 22.04 6.37 -2.31
#